data_84b2cd31a43a7bec103031381602ae03
#
_entry.id   84b2cd31a43a7bec103031381602ae03
#
_cell.length_a   1.000
_cell.length_b   1.000
_cell.length_c   1.000
_cell.angle_alpha   90.00
_cell.angle_beta   90.00
_cell.angle_gamma   90.00
#
_symmetry.space_group_name_H-M   'P 1'
#
loop_
_entity.id
_entity.type
_entity.pdbx_description
1 polymer ?
#
loop_
_entity_poly.entity_id
_entity_poly.type
_entity_poly.pdbx_seq_one_letter_code
_entity_poly.pdbx_strand_id
1 'polypeptide(L)'
;GVGASVVNALSNWLEVEICQGGKVYKQRYERGHVCYALKEIGTCPMEKTGTKVTFLPDDTIFTETTVYDFDVLKRRLREMAFLTKGLRIILRDNRTEEETSLEGGSVVDSAAAEAMSTEHEKKQISELLQRAQEDAMEAGASTEAVTSEETSTSVDTANDSEAFADAFATSEESTKAHTGGKIGKIHTITLENGKKQKVVEFYYEGGIKEFVAYLNKSKEPLYENILYFEGEKNNVYVEVSFQHNDSYNESVFSFVNNINTPEGGTHLQGFRNAITKTFNDYARSAKLLKDSEPNLSGEDIREGLTAIVSVKIEDPQFEGQTKQKLGNSEARGAVDNIVSEQLTYFLEQNPQIAKSICEKSILAQRAREAARKARDLTRRKTALDTMALPGKLADCSDKDPKNCEIYIVEGDSAGGSAKTARSRATQAILPLRGKILNVEKARLDKIYANAEIKAMITAFGTGIHEDFDISKLRYNKIILMTDADVDGAHIRTLLLTFFYRYMQPLITEGKVYIAQPPLYRVEKNKQHYYVYNDDQLEALYNEIGRTGIKDVQRYKGLGEMDFDQLRDTTMDIHHRILKKVDLVDAVEADEIFSMLMGDKVEPRRDFITENAQYVENLDF
;
A
#
# COMPACT_ATOMS: atom_id res chain seq x y z
N GLY A 1 -2.04 0.62 -26.31
CA GLY A 1 -2.59 0.79 -24.96
C GLY A 1 -3.49 2.02 -24.90
N VAL A 2 -4.57 1.95 -24.14
CA VAL A 2 -5.57 3.05 -24.04
C VAL A 2 -5.20 4.13 -23.00
N GLY A 3 -4.09 3.99 -22.25
CA GLY A 3 -3.75 4.89 -21.13
C GLY A 3 -3.68 6.37 -21.50
N ALA A 4 -2.96 6.72 -22.56
CA ALA A 4 -2.85 8.10 -23.01
C ALA A 4 -4.21 8.68 -23.46
N SER A 5 -5.04 7.86 -24.12
CA SER A 5 -6.39 8.25 -24.54
C SER A 5 -7.32 8.50 -23.34
N VAL A 6 -7.21 7.65 -22.29
CA VAL A 6 -7.97 7.83 -21.04
C VAL A 6 -7.56 9.10 -20.32
N VAL A 7 -6.25 9.38 -20.17
CA VAL A 7 -5.78 10.62 -19.56
C VAL A 7 -6.31 11.83 -20.33
N ASN A 8 -6.28 11.77 -21.68
CA ASN A 8 -6.82 12.84 -22.51
C ASN A 8 -8.34 13.05 -22.30
N ALA A 9 -9.11 11.97 -22.27
CA ALA A 9 -10.57 12.04 -22.08
C ALA A 9 -10.96 12.55 -20.66
N LEU A 10 -10.14 12.25 -19.64
CA LEU A 10 -10.38 12.65 -18.25
C LEU A 10 -9.74 14.00 -17.89
N SER A 11 -9.20 14.72 -18.86
CA SER A 11 -8.57 16.03 -18.65
C SER A 11 -9.45 17.16 -19.21
N ASN A 12 -9.51 18.26 -18.48
CA ASN A 12 -10.11 19.49 -18.97
C ASN A 12 -9.41 19.93 -20.26
N TRP A 13 -8.06 19.89 -20.24
CA TRP A 13 -7.25 20.05 -21.44
C TRP A 13 -5.98 19.21 -21.33
N LEU A 14 -5.44 18.81 -22.49
CA LEU A 14 -4.15 18.14 -22.64
C LEU A 14 -3.38 18.71 -23.82
N GLU A 15 -2.11 19.00 -23.62
CA GLU A 15 -1.18 19.47 -24.66
C GLU A 15 -0.03 18.49 -24.83
N VAL A 16 0.35 18.23 -26.07
CA VAL A 16 1.50 17.44 -26.43
C VAL A 16 2.46 18.28 -27.23
N GLU A 17 3.71 18.37 -26.80
CA GLU A 17 4.80 19.00 -27.53
C GLU A 17 5.84 17.92 -27.86
N ILE A 18 6.26 17.83 -29.13
CA ILE A 18 7.19 16.80 -29.63
C ILE A 18 8.36 17.49 -30.32
N CYS A 19 9.56 17.24 -29.84
CA CYS A 19 10.81 17.63 -30.49
C CYS A 19 11.34 16.44 -31.29
N GLN A 20 11.36 16.54 -32.62
CA GLN A 20 11.82 15.48 -33.52
C GLN A 20 12.28 16.04 -34.86
N GLY A 21 13.43 15.56 -35.38
CA GLY A 21 13.93 15.95 -36.70
C GLY A 21 14.20 17.44 -36.85
N GLY A 22 14.68 18.12 -35.80
CA GLY A 22 15.01 19.54 -35.82
C GLY A 22 13.81 20.48 -35.67
N LYS A 23 12.61 19.94 -35.48
CA LYS A 23 11.35 20.69 -35.37
C LYS A 23 10.62 20.40 -34.07
N VAL A 24 9.86 21.39 -33.60
CA VAL A 24 8.97 21.25 -32.44
C VAL A 24 7.54 21.31 -32.93
N TYR A 25 6.77 20.29 -32.64
CA TYR A 25 5.35 20.17 -32.98
C TYR A 25 4.51 20.28 -31.72
N LYS A 26 3.31 20.88 -31.82
CA LYS A 26 2.36 21.00 -30.72
C LYS A 26 0.93 20.66 -31.16
N GLN A 27 0.21 19.98 -30.28
CA GLN A 27 -1.21 19.72 -30.43
C GLN A 27 -1.90 19.82 -29.07
N ARG A 28 -3.14 20.38 -29.07
CA ARG A 28 -3.97 20.53 -27.87
C ARG A 28 -5.28 19.80 -28.04
N TYR A 29 -5.75 19.27 -26.94
CA TYR A 29 -7.03 18.59 -26.79
C TYR A 29 -7.80 19.20 -25.63
N GLU A 30 -9.13 19.22 -25.71
CA GLU A 30 -10.04 19.59 -24.62
C GLU A 30 -11.07 18.48 -24.44
N ARG A 31 -11.09 17.87 -23.25
CA ARG A 31 -11.96 16.74 -22.93
C ARG A 31 -11.92 15.63 -24.00
N GLY A 32 -10.73 15.28 -24.46
CA GLY A 32 -10.52 14.29 -25.50
C GLY A 32 -10.65 14.75 -26.95
N HIS A 33 -11.23 15.92 -27.19
CA HIS A 33 -11.44 16.44 -28.55
C HIS A 33 -10.27 17.26 -29.04
N VAL A 34 -9.88 17.08 -30.30
CA VAL A 34 -8.77 17.81 -30.94
C VAL A 34 -9.18 19.28 -31.14
N CYS A 35 -8.43 20.22 -30.59
CA CYS A 35 -8.69 21.67 -30.76
C CYS A 35 -8.19 22.20 -32.10
N TYR A 36 -7.04 21.70 -32.57
CA TYR A 36 -6.43 22.07 -33.84
C TYR A 36 -5.48 20.98 -34.35
N ALA A 37 -5.25 20.94 -35.66
CA ALA A 37 -4.30 20.01 -36.28
C ALA A 37 -2.87 20.23 -35.75
N LEU A 38 -2.03 19.19 -35.81
CA LEU A 38 -0.64 19.24 -35.38
C LEU A 38 0.07 20.44 -36.05
N LYS A 39 0.64 21.34 -35.26
CA LYS A 39 1.33 22.55 -35.74
C LYS A 39 2.81 22.48 -35.44
N GLU A 40 3.63 22.96 -36.38
CA GLU A 40 5.04 23.28 -36.12
C GLU A 40 5.09 24.64 -35.39
N ILE A 41 5.69 24.65 -34.19
CA ILE A 41 5.75 25.85 -33.34
C ILE A 41 7.17 26.38 -33.15
N GLY A 42 8.20 25.63 -33.57
CA GLY A 42 9.58 26.09 -33.43
C GLY A 42 10.57 25.04 -33.95
N THR A 43 11.85 25.30 -33.67
CA THR A 43 12.97 24.42 -34.06
C THR A 43 13.71 23.94 -32.83
N CYS A 44 14.32 22.76 -32.90
CA CYS A 44 15.19 22.19 -31.88
C CYS A 44 16.47 21.65 -32.54
N PRO A 45 17.54 21.33 -31.78
CA PRO A 45 18.71 20.65 -32.34
C PRO A 45 18.33 19.36 -33.05
N MET A 46 18.95 19.03 -34.19
CA MET A 46 18.62 17.84 -35.01
C MET A 46 18.74 16.52 -34.25
N GLU A 47 19.66 16.44 -33.31
CA GLU A 47 19.91 15.25 -32.49
C GLU A 47 18.98 15.15 -31.29
N LYS A 48 18.25 16.22 -30.99
CA LYS A 48 17.38 16.30 -29.82
C LYS A 48 16.01 15.71 -30.14
N THR A 49 15.60 14.72 -29.32
CA THR A 49 14.27 14.09 -29.39
C THR A 49 13.63 14.11 -28.01
N GLY A 50 12.33 14.28 -27.97
CA GLY A 50 11.60 14.19 -26.72
C GLY A 50 10.13 14.55 -26.88
N THR A 51 9.34 14.15 -25.89
CA THR A 51 7.91 14.45 -25.82
C THR A 51 7.58 15.04 -24.46
N LYS A 52 6.88 16.18 -24.47
CA LYS A 52 6.31 16.79 -23.27
C LYS A 52 4.80 16.68 -23.34
N VAL A 53 4.20 16.09 -22.30
CA VAL A 53 2.74 16.01 -22.14
C VAL A 53 2.36 16.84 -20.92
N THR A 54 1.45 17.80 -21.11
CA THR A 54 0.94 18.64 -20.03
C THR A 54 -0.58 18.48 -20.00
N PHE A 55 -1.18 18.29 -18.84
CA PHE A 55 -2.63 18.12 -18.74
C PHE A 55 -3.16 18.66 -17.41
N LEU A 56 -4.43 18.99 -17.40
CA LEU A 56 -5.18 19.42 -16.22
C LEU A 56 -6.34 18.45 -16.02
N PRO A 57 -6.40 17.70 -14.89
CA PRO A 57 -7.54 16.84 -14.59
C PRO A 57 -8.86 17.62 -14.60
N ASP A 58 -9.94 16.98 -15.07
CA ASP A 58 -11.27 17.61 -15.13
C ASP A 58 -11.93 17.52 -13.74
N ASP A 59 -12.14 18.66 -13.10
CA ASP A 59 -12.77 18.81 -11.78
C ASP A 59 -14.27 18.41 -11.78
N THR A 60 -14.89 18.34 -12.94
CA THR A 60 -16.28 17.84 -13.08
C THR A 60 -16.33 16.30 -12.98
N ILE A 61 -15.22 15.63 -13.22
CA ILE A 61 -15.08 14.17 -13.12
C ILE A 61 -14.42 13.80 -11.79
N PHE A 62 -13.33 14.45 -11.43
CA PHE A 62 -12.61 14.27 -10.18
C PHE A 62 -13.14 15.24 -9.12
N THR A 63 -14.30 14.91 -8.55
CA THR A 63 -15.04 15.80 -7.62
C THR A 63 -14.43 15.88 -6.23
N GLU A 64 -13.63 14.89 -5.82
CA GLU A 64 -12.99 14.88 -4.49
C GLU A 64 -11.71 15.71 -4.49
N THR A 65 -10.82 15.50 -5.45
CA THR A 65 -9.57 16.27 -5.59
C THR A 65 -8.99 16.13 -6.99
N THR A 66 -8.40 17.23 -7.49
CA THR A 66 -7.56 17.26 -8.70
C THR A 66 -6.08 17.38 -8.36
N VAL A 67 -5.74 17.39 -7.08
CA VAL A 67 -4.37 17.61 -6.59
C VAL A 67 -3.65 16.27 -6.44
N TYR A 68 -2.45 16.17 -7.01
CA TYR A 68 -1.63 14.98 -6.93
C TYR A 68 -0.87 14.89 -5.61
N ASP A 69 -0.90 13.73 -4.96
CA ASP A 69 -0.07 13.42 -3.80
C ASP A 69 1.37 13.11 -4.24
N PHE A 70 2.32 13.92 -3.73
CA PHE A 70 3.74 13.77 -4.06
C PHE A 70 4.32 12.44 -3.59
N ASP A 71 3.93 11.96 -2.40
CA ASP A 71 4.48 10.74 -1.83
C ASP A 71 3.95 9.49 -2.54
N VAL A 72 2.69 9.51 -2.98
CA VAL A 72 2.11 8.45 -3.83
C VAL A 72 2.87 8.36 -5.15
N LEU A 73 3.09 9.49 -5.83
CA LEU A 73 3.84 9.52 -7.09
C LEU A 73 5.30 9.09 -6.88
N LYS A 74 5.96 9.58 -5.83
CA LYS A 74 7.34 9.22 -5.48
C LYS A 74 7.51 7.71 -5.33
N ARG A 75 6.57 7.04 -4.65
CA ARG A 75 6.59 5.58 -4.45
C ARG A 75 6.48 4.84 -5.78
N ARG A 76 5.47 5.16 -6.56
CA ARG A 76 5.21 4.50 -7.86
C ARG A 76 6.35 4.69 -8.85
N LEU A 77 6.93 5.87 -8.91
CA LEU A 77 8.05 6.16 -9.80
C LEU A 77 9.34 5.47 -9.35
N ARG A 78 9.57 5.32 -8.04
CA ARG A 78 10.67 4.52 -7.50
C ARG A 78 10.56 3.05 -7.90
N GLU A 79 9.38 2.46 -7.74
CA GLU A 79 9.08 1.08 -8.13
C GLU A 79 9.34 0.87 -9.64
N MET A 80 8.84 1.77 -10.48
CA MET A 80 9.09 1.73 -11.92
C MET A 80 10.57 1.82 -12.28
N ALA A 81 11.35 2.63 -11.58
CA ALA A 81 12.79 2.77 -11.80
C ALA A 81 13.55 1.48 -11.41
N PHE A 82 13.14 0.78 -10.35
CA PHE A 82 13.71 -0.52 -10.01
C PHE A 82 13.36 -1.62 -11.04
N LEU A 83 12.13 -1.63 -11.53
CA LEU A 83 11.65 -2.62 -12.50
C LEU A 83 12.17 -2.39 -13.92
N THR A 84 12.71 -1.20 -14.19
CA THR A 84 13.25 -0.86 -15.51
C THR A 84 14.70 -0.42 -15.35
N LYS A 85 15.60 -1.39 -15.42
CA LYS A 85 17.04 -1.20 -15.29
C LYS A 85 17.55 -0.07 -16.20
N GLY A 86 18.27 0.89 -15.61
CA GLY A 86 18.86 2.01 -16.34
C GLY A 86 17.89 3.14 -16.70
N LEU A 87 16.63 3.07 -16.30
CA LEU A 87 15.68 4.17 -16.48
C LEU A 87 15.90 5.23 -15.39
N ARG A 88 16.10 6.48 -15.82
CA ARG A 88 16.21 7.63 -14.95
C ARG A 88 14.87 8.35 -14.86
N ILE A 89 14.34 8.50 -13.66
CA ILE A 89 13.07 9.19 -13.38
C ILE A 89 13.35 10.35 -12.42
N ILE A 90 12.86 11.54 -12.77
CA ILE A 90 12.96 12.73 -11.93
C ILE A 90 11.55 13.24 -11.64
N LEU A 91 11.18 13.28 -10.37
CA LEU A 91 9.93 13.88 -9.90
C LEU A 91 10.22 15.25 -9.30
N ARG A 92 9.51 16.28 -9.77
CA ARG A 92 9.63 17.66 -9.30
C ARG A 92 8.27 18.18 -8.84
N ASP A 93 8.22 18.76 -7.66
CA ASP A 93 7.04 19.46 -7.11
C ASP A 93 7.30 20.96 -7.08
N ASN A 94 6.56 21.69 -7.90
CA ASN A 94 6.69 23.14 -8.06
C ASN A 94 5.69 23.93 -7.18
N ARG A 95 4.86 23.24 -6.40
CA ARG A 95 3.85 23.88 -5.53
C ARG A 95 4.55 24.64 -4.39
N THR A 96 3.92 25.70 -3.92
CA THR A 96 4.38 26.45 -2.75
C THR A 96 4.06 25.71 -1.45
N GLU A 97 4.75 26.06 -0.34
CA GLU A 97 4.48 25.47 0.98
C GLU A 97 3.05 25.76 1.45
N GLU A 98 2.46 26.91 1.06
CA GLU A 98 1.07 27.26 1.33
C GLU A 98 0.08 26.38 0.56
N GLU A 99 0.37 26.05 -0.70
CA GLU A 99 -0.45 25.14 -1.51
C GLU A 99 -0.37 23.70 -1.01
N THR A 100 0.75 23.29 -0.40
CA THR A 100 0.94 21.95 0.16
C THR A 100 0.29 21.80 1.54
N SER A 101 0.19 22.87 2.33
CA SER A 101 -0.45 22.85 3.66
C SER A 101 -1.98 22.76 3.61
N LEU A 102 -2.59 23.14 2.49
CA LEU A 102 -4.02 22.95 2.24
C LEU A 102 -4.40 21.46 2.06
N GLU A 103 -3.45 20.58 1.76
CA GLU A 103 -3.66 19.13 1.62
C GLU A 103 -3.79 18.41 2.97
N GLY A 104 -3.31 18.96 4.08
CA GLY A 104 -3.42 18.41 5.44
C GLY A 104 -4.77 18.64 6.13
N GLY A 105 -5.66 19.40 5.52
CA GLY A 105 -6.95 19.81 6.08
C GLY A 105 -8.14 18.99 5.58
N SER A 106 -8.59 18.09 6.42
CA SER A 106 -9.91 17.45 6.45
C SER A 106 -10.34 16.63 5.23
N VAL A 107 -10.05 15.34 5.27
CA VAL A 107 -11.01 14.36 4.76
C VAL A 107 -12.16 14.29 5.77
N VAL A 108 -13.18 15.10 5.58
CA VAL A 108 -14.46 14.93 6.25
C VAL A 108 -15.14 13.74 5.59
N ASP A 109 -15.20 12.64 6.34
CA ASP A 109 -15.88 11.43 5.94
C ASP A 109 -17.34 11.68 5.53
N SER A 110 -17.65 11.46 4.27
CA SER A 110 -19.01 11.28 3.79
C SER A 110 -19.30 9.78 3.57
N ALA A 111 -19.08 8.97 4.61
CA ALA A 111 -19.41 7.52 4.56
C ALA A 111 -20.91 7.24 4.35
N ALA A 112 -21.76 8.26 4.42
CA ALA A 112 -23.19 8.15 4.10
C ALA A 112 -23.50 8.41 2.61
N ALA A 113 -22.57 9.08 1.87
CA ALA A 113 -22.73 9.33 0.43
C ALA A 113 -22.19 8.20 -0.44
N GLU A 114 -21.17 7.46 0.04
CA GLU A 114 -20.52 6.37 -0.71
C GLU A 114 -21.43 5.16 -0.97
N ALA A 115 -22.41 4.88 -0.12
CA ALA A 115 -23.30 3.72 -0.33
C ALA A 115 -24.32 3.92 -1.46
N MET A 116 -24.57 5.17 -1.90
CA MET A 116 -25.50 5.47 -3.00
C MET A 116 -24.81 5.86 -4.31
N SER A 117 -23.53 6.24 -4.31
CA SER A 117 -22.81 6.73 -5.49
C SER A 117 -22.15 5.62 -6.33
N THR A 118 -21.70 4.54 -5.71
CA THR A 118 -20.87 3.51 -6.38
C THR A 118 -21.55 2.72 -7.50
N GLU A 119 -22.88 2.50 -7.44
CA GLU A 119 -23.58 1.83 -8.54
C GLU A 119 -23.93 2.78 -9.71
N HIS A 120 -24.20 4.05 -9.39
CA HIS A 120 -24.53 5.04 -10.42
C HIS A 120 -23.28 5.47 -11.19
N GLU A 121 -22.15 5.65 -10.50
CA GLU A 121 -20.86 5.98 -11.11
C GLU A 121 -20.29 4.84 -11.97
N LYS A 122 -20.36 3.60 -11.49
CA LYS A 122 -19.95 2.43 -12.29
C LYS A 122 -20.78 2.31 -13.57
N LYS A 123 -22.05 2.66 -13.52
CA LYS A 123 -22.93 2.65 -14.68
C LYS A 123 -22.61 3.78 -15.66
N GLN A 124 -22.34 5.01 -15.16
CA GLN A 124 -21.92 6.15 -15.98
C GLN A 124 -20.55 5.92 -16.64
N ILE A 125 -19.58 5.38 -15.89
CA ILE A 125 -18.25 5.05 -16.44
C ILE A 125 -18.36 3.94 -17.49
N SER A 126 -19.20 2.94 -17.28
CA SER A 126 -19.46 1.88 -18.25
C SER A 126 -20.14 2.41 -19.54
N GLU A 127 -21.10 3.33 -19.41
CA GLU A 127 -21.75 3.97 -20.55
C GLU A 127 -20.82 4.92 -21.33
N LEU A 128 -19.92 5.64 -20.62
CA LEU A 128 -18.89 6.48 -21.24
C LEU A 128 -17.82 5.67 -21.97
N LEU A 129 -17.39 4.55 -21.39
CA LEU A 129 -16.45 3.62 -22.03
C LEU A 129 -17.07 2.96 -23.28
N GLN A 130 -18.35 2.66 -23.26
CA GLN A 130 -19.06 2.07 -24.39
C GLN A 130 -19.21 3.10 -25.53
N ARG A 131 -19.55 4.36 -25.21
CA ARG A 131 -19.57 5.46 -26.19
C ARG A 131 -18.21 5.74 -26.80
N ALA A 132 -17.15 5.78 -25.98
CA ALA A 132 -15.80 5.97 -26.49
C ALA A 132 -15.30 4.82 -27.40
N GLN A 133 -15.83 3.61 -27.23
CA GLN A 133 -15.59 2.48 -28.14
C GLN A 133 -16.40 2.59 -29.43
N GLU A 134 -17.64 3.05 -29.36
CA GLU A 134 -18.53 3.28 -30.53
C GLU A 134 -18.00 4.43 -31.39
N ASP A 135 -17.59 5.57 -30.79
CA ASP A 135 -16.99 6.71 -31.48
C ASP A 135 -15.64 6.35 -32.14
N ALA A 136 -14.85 5.46 -31.53
CA ALA A 136 -13.60 4.96 -32.11
C ALA A 136 -13.85 4.00 -33.30
N MET A 137 -14.98 3.33 -33.35
CA MET A 137 -15.39 2.49 -34.48
C MET A 137 -15.98 3.34 -35.62
N GLU A 138 -16.70 4.44 -35.36
CA GLU A 138 -17.20 5.33 -36.38
C GLU A 138 -16.15 6.23 -37.01
N ALA A 139 -15.08 6.60 -36.25
CA ALA A 139 -13.96 7.39 -36.79
C ALA A 139 -13.05 6.63 -37.78
N GLY A 140 -13.26 5.31 -37.94
CA GLY A 140 -12.53 4.47 -38.91
C GLY A 140 -13.09 4.46 -40.33
N ALA A 141 -14.19 5.12 -40.61
CA ALA A 141 -14.88 5.05 -41.92
C ALA A 141 -15.37 6.42 -42.38
N SER A 142 -14.47 7.36 -42.66
CA SER A 142 -14.74 8.42 -43.69
C SER A 142 -13.52 9.33 -43.88
N THR A 143 -12.75 9.01 -44.91
CA THR A 143 -11.88 10.00 -45.59
C THR A 143 -12.71 10.59 -46.73
N GLU A 144 -13.18 11.81 -46.54
CA GLU A 144 -13.39 12.73 -47.69
C GLU A 144 -13.39 14.20 -47.22
N ALA A 145 -12.83 15.02 -48.07
CA ALA A 145 -12.41 16.38 -47.91
C ALA A 145 -13.55 17.39 -47.64
N VAL A 146 -13.30 18.39 -46.78
CA VAL A 146 -13.95 19.69 -46.88
C VAL A 146 -12.91 20.79 -46.67
N THR A 147 -12.89 21.69 -47.65
CA THR A 147 -12.09 22.88 -47.83
C THR A 147 -12.47 24.04 -46.90
N SER A 148 -11.44 24.69 -46.40
CA SER A 148 -11.26 26.12 -46.03
C SER A 148 -12.45 27.03 -45.79
N GLU A 149 -12.43 27.69 -44.62
CA GLU A 149 -12.60 29.15 -44.54
C GLU A 149 -11.80 29.74 -43.36
N GLU A 150 -11.00 30.74 -43.67
CA GLU A 150 -10.13 31.47 -42.74
C GLU A 150 -10.95 32.50 -41.92
N THR A 151 -10.77 32.50 -40.62
CA THR A 151 -10.98 33.71 -39.80
C THR A 151 -9.79 33.91 -38.87
N SER A 152 -9.02 34.94 -39.20
CA SER A 152 -7.87 35.40 -38.47
C SER A 152 -8.27 36.09 -37.18
N THR A 153 -7.82 35.60 -36.05
CA THR A 153 -7.63 36.40 -34.83
C THR A 153 -6.21 36.19 -34.34
N SER A 154 -5.43 37.27 -34.46
CA SER A 154 -4.09 37.41 -33.97
C SER A 154 -4.09 37.41 -32.43
N VAL A 155 -3.44 36.40 -31.84
CA VAL A 155 -3.04 36.42 -30.43
C VAL A 155 -1.53 36.32 -30.40
N ASP A 156 -0.88 37.23 -29.69
CA ASP A 156 0.56 37.36 -29.53
C ASP A 156 1.24 36.08 -29.12
N THR A 157 2.10 35.54 -30.00
CA THR A 157 2.97 34.40 -29.76
C THR A 157 4.41 34.86 -29.50
N ALA A 158 4.62 35.48 -28.36
CA ALA A 158 5.99 35.75 -27.91
C ALA A 158 6.09 35.36 -26.43
N ASN A 159 6.52 34.17 -26.11
CA ASN A 159 7.25 33.74 -24.90
C ASN A 159 7.28 32.21 -24.64
N ASP A 160 6.53 31.38 -25.41
CA ASP A 160 6.48 29.95 -25.12
C ASP A 160 7.72 29.13 -25.62
N SER A 161 8.53 29.70 -26.51
CA SER A 161 9.71 29.00 -27.06
C SER A 161 10.90 28.94 -26.08
N GLU A 162 11.04 29.92 -25.18
CA GLU A 162 12.11 29.95 -24.18
C GLU A 162 11.85 28.92 -23.05
N ALA A 163 10.59 28.76 -22.62
CA ALA A 163 10.23 27.77 -21.58
C ALA A 163 10.43 26.30 -22.03
N PHE A 164 10.30 26.04 -23.34
CA PHE A 164 10.57 24.70 -23.87
C PHE A 164 12.08 24.40 -23.96
N ALA A 165 12.87 25.40 -24.31
CA ALA A 165 14.32 25.29 -24.35
C ALA A 165 14.91 25.03 -22.97
N ASP A 166 14.40 25.70 -21.92
CA ASP A 166 14.83 25.53 -20.53
C ASP A 166 14.46 24.15 -19.96
N ALA A 167 13.28 23.61 -20.28
CA ALA A 167 12.88 22.27 -19.81
C ALA A 167 13.80 21.15 -20.36
N PHE A 168 14.39 21.35 -21.55
CA PHE A 168 15.36 20.42 -22.13
C PHE A 168 16.83 20.80 -21.81
N ALA A 169 17.15 22.07 -21.57
CA ALA A 169 18.51 22.50 -21.24
C ALA A 169 18.95 22.00 -19.86
N THR A 170 18.04 21.94 -18.87
CA THR A 170 18.33 21.40 -17.54
C THR A 170 18.68 19.90 -17.53
N SER A 171 18.42 19.16 -18.62
CA SER A 171 18.81 17.75 -18.74
C SER A 171 20.30 17.55 -19.14
N GLU A 172 20.95 18.53 -19.76
CA GLU A 172 22.36 18.44 -20.17
C GLU A 172 23.34 18.91 -19.08
N GLU A 173 22.97 19.88 -18.25
CA GLU A 173 23.84 20.31 -17.14
C GLU A 173 23.90 19.30 -15.99
N SER A 174 22.89 18.44 -15.81
CA SER A 174 22.89 17.42 -14.76
C SER A 174 23.76 16.20 -15.05
N THR A 175 24.27 16.02 -16.26
CA THR A 175 25.15 14.90 -16.63
C THR A 175 26.58 14.98 -16.05
N LYS A 176 26.99 16.10 -15.45
CA LYS A 176 28.35 16.27 -14.88
C LYS A 176 28.45 16.21 -13.36
N ALA A 177 27.36 16.06 -12.63
CA ALA A 177 27.37 15.94 -11.17
C ALA A 177 26.94 14.55 -10.71
N HIS A 178 27.70 13.52 -11.03
CA HIS A 178 27.60 12.23 -10.37
C HIS A 178 28.23 12.34 -8.97
N THR A 179 27.47 12.79 -7.99
CA THR A 179 27.81 12.61 -6.58
C THR A 179 26.94 11.50 -6.02
N GLY A 180 27.53 10.31 -5.83
CA GLY A 180 26.90 9.17 -5.19
C GLY A 180 26.39 9.54 -3.80
N GLY A 181 25.08 9.72 -3.66
CA GLY A 181 24.45 10.03 -2.37
C GLY A 181 23.04 10.62 -2.45
N LYS A 182 22.57 11.03 -3.62
CA LYS A 182 21.27 11.74 -3.77
C LYS A 182 20.12 10.90 -4.37
N ILE A 183 20.40 9.67 -4.84
CA ILE A 183 19.38 8.80 -5.46
C ILE A 183 18.33 8.41 -4.39
N GLY A 184 17.06 8.63 -4.71
CA GLY A 184 15.93 8.30 -3.84
C GLY A 184 15.71 9.24 -2.65
N LYS A 185 16.57 10.25 -2.41
CA LYS A 185 16.39 11.25 -1.36
C LYS A 185 15.74 12.51 -1.90
N ILE A 186 14.78 13.05 -1.16
CA ILE A 186 14.19 14.35 -1.46
C ILE A 186 15.24 15.43 -1.18
N HIS A 187 15.42 16.35 -2.10
CA HIS A 187 16.21 17.56 -1.89
C HIS A 187 15.45 18.78 -2.40
N THR A 188 15.66 19.91 -1.75
CA THR A 188 15.04 21.16 -2.14
C THR A 188 16.01 21.97 -2.99
N ILE A 189 15.58 22.37 -4.17
CA ILE A 189 16.32 23.26 -5.05
C ILE A 189 15.66 24.63 -4.94
N THR A 190 16.46 25.69 -4.75
CA THR A 190 15.97 27.06 -4.83
C THR A 190 16.17 27.54 -6.27
N LEU A 191 15.08 27.86 -6.94
CA LEU A 191 15.08 28.41 -8.30
C LEU A 191 15.56 29.86 -8.31
N GLU A 192 15.96 30.38 -9.46
CA GLU A 192 16.42 31.77 -9.62
C GLU A 192 15.37 32.81 -9.17
N ASN A 193 14.08 32.48 -9.27
CA ASN A 193 12.97 33.31 -8.79
C ASN A 193 12.73 33.23 -7.27
N GLY A 194 13.61 32.54 -6.51
CA GLY A 194 13.52 32.34 -5.07
C GLY A 194 12.51 31.28 -4.61
N LYS A 195 11.76 30.64 -5.52
CA LYS A 195 10.84 29.56 -5.17
C LYS A 195 11.62 28.28 -4.83
N LYS A 196 11.18 27.57 -3.80
CA LYS A 196 11.70 26.27 -3.42
C LYS A 196 10.96 25.17 -4.19
N GLN A 197 11.71 24.21 -4.73
CA GLN A 197 11.20 23.06 -5.47
C GLN A 197 11.65 21.77 -4.78
N LYS A 198 10.72 20.87 -4.49
CA LYS A 198 11.07 19.51 -4.02
C LYS A 198 11.41 18.65 -5.23
N VAL A 199 12.59 18.01 -5.20
CA VAL A 199 13.06 17.16 -6.31
C VAL A 199 13.52 15.82 -5.75
N VAL A 200 13.15 14.74 -6.41
CA VAL A 200 13.68 13.40 -6.14
C VAL A 200 14.04 12.72 -7.46
N GLU A 201 15.18 12.06 -7.47
CA GLU A 201 15.70 11.34 -8.63
C GLU A 201 15.82 9.85 -8.32
N PHE A 202 15.40 9.00 -9.25
CA PHE A 202 15.52 7.56 -9.19
C PHE A 202 16.30 7.05 -10.39
N TYR A 203 17.34 6.24 -10.13
CA TYR A 203 18.15 5.59 -11.14
C TYR A 203 18.83 4.37 -10.54
N TYR A 204 18.52 3.19 -11.03
CA TYR A 204 19.01 1.92 -10.49
C TYR A 204 19.60 1.05 -11.61
N GLU A 205 20.93 0.95 -11.65
CA GLU A 205 21.64 0.14 -12.65
C GLU A 205 21.48 -1.37 -12.39
N GLY A 206 21.35 -1.79 -11.15
CA GLY A 206 21.14 -3.17 -10.77
C GLY A 206 19.70 -3.65 -10.85
N GLY A 207 18.74 -2.75 -11.16
CA GLY A 207 17.35 -3.11 -11.35
C GLY A 207 16.71 -3.79 -10.15
N ILE A 208 16.05 -4.94 -10.36
CA ILE A 208 15.37 -5.68 -9.28
C ILE A 208 16.32 -6.26 -8.21
N LYS A 209 17.62 -6.38 -8.51
CA LYS A 209 18.62 -6.77 -7.51
C LYS A 209 18.80 -5.67 -6.46
N GLU A 210 18.86 -4.41 -6.90
CA GLU A 210 18.89 -3.26 -5.98
C GLU A 210 17.55 -3.09 -5.24
N PHE A 211 16.44 -3.50 -5.85
CA PHE A 211 15.14 -3.50 -5.19
C PHE A 211 15.13 -4.46 -3.99
N VAL A 212 15.64 -5.69 -4.14
CA VAL A 212 15.79 -6.64 -3.02
C VAL A 212 16.73 -6.08 -1.95
N ALA A 213 17.85 -5.44 -2.32
CA ALA A 213 18.75 -4.77 -1.39
C ALA A 213 18.02 -3.66 -0.60
N TYR A 214 17.21 -2.87 -1.30
CA TYR A 214 16.40 -1.81 -0.70
C TYR A 214 15.41 -2.37 0.34
N LEU A 215 14.67 -3.44 0.01
CA LEU A 215 13.71 -4.09 0.91
C LEU A 215 14.36 -4.78 2.12
N ASN A 216 15.61 -5.20 1.98
CA ASN A 216 16.39 -5.84 3.04
C ASN A 216 17.21 -4.85 3.90
N LYS A 217 17.14 -3.54 3.63
CA LYS A 217 17.91 -2.52 4.36
C LYS A 217 17.72 -2.58 5.88
N SER A 218 16.50 -2.90 6.34
CA SER A 218 16.15 -3.02 7.76
C SER A 218 16.28 -4.45 8.31
N LYS A 219 16.68 -5.44 7.48
CA LYS A 219 16.77 -6.87 7.83
C LYS A 219 18.23 -7.32 7.80
N GLU A 220 18.57 -8.39 8.52
CA GLU A 220 19.91 -8.97 8.49
C GLU A 220 19.95 -10.12 7.48
N PRO A 221 20.72 -10.01 6.37
CA PRO A 221 20.78 -11.06 5.38
C PRO A 221 21.54 -12.29 5.91
N LEU A 222 21.09 -13.51 5.55
CA LEU A 222 21.78 -14.74 5.88
C LEU A 222 23.08 -14.94 5.10
N TYR A 223 23.23 -14.26 3.98
CA TYR A 223 24.37 -14.28 3.08
C TYR A 223 24.45 -12.97 2.30
N GLU A 224 25.66 -12.55 1.92
CA GLU A 224 25.88 -11.24 1.29
C GLU A 224 25.32 -11.13 -0.13
N ASN A 225 25.38 -12.22 -0.91
CA ASN A 225 25.01 -12.21 -2.31
C ASN A 225 23.49 -12.22 -2.51
N ILE A 226 22.96 -11.21 -3.21
CA ILE A 226 21.58 -11.24 -3.68
C ILE A 226 21.54 -12.08 -4.96
N LEU A 227 20.70 -13.12 -4.97
CA LEU A 227 20.51 -13.99 -6.11
C LEU A 227 19.73 -13.23 -7.20
N TYR A 228 20.15 -13.40 -8.44
CA TYR A 228 19.49 -12.84 -9.61
C TYR A 228 19.49 -13.85 -10.73
N PHE A 229 18.33 -14.13 -11.27
CA PHE A 229 18.10 -15.07 -12.37
C PHE A 229 17.30 -14.39 -13.46
N GLU A 230 17.72 -14.56 -14.71
CA GLU A 230 17.00 -14.05 -15.87
C GLU A 230 17.00 -15.06 -17.02
N GLY A 231 16.01 -14.96 -17.85
CA GLY A 231 15.92 -15.81 -19.05
C GLY A 231 14.61 -15.61 -19.79
N GLU A 232 14.55 -16.20 -20.98
CA GLU A 232 13.35 -16.18 -21.82
C GLU A 232 12.92 -17.60 -22.17
N LYS A 233 11.64 -17.89 -22.00
CA LYS A 233 11.04 -19.17 -22.39
C LYS A 233 9.58 -19.00 -22.77
N ASN A 234 9.17 -19.60 -23.90
CA ASN A 234 7.80 -19.52 -24.41
C ASN A 234 7.28 -18.07 -24.58
N ASN A 235 8.14 -17.17 -25.09
CA ASN A 235 7.85 -15.73 -25.23
C ASN A 235 7.53 -15.03 -23.90
N VAL A 236 7.97 -15.60 -22.79
CA VAL A 236 7.91 -14.99 -21.47
C VAL A 236 9.33 -14.68 -21.02
N TYR A 237 9.66 -13.40 -20.92
CA TYR A 237 10.92 -12.96 -20.30
C TYR A 237 10.72 -12.91 -18.78
N VAL A 238 11.62 -13.54 -18.06
CA VAL A 238 11.58 -13.73 -16.61
C VAL A 238 12.78 -13.08 -15.97
N GLU A 239 12.56 -12.25 -14.96
CA GLU A 239 13.58 -11.74 -14.06
C GLU A 239 13.15 -12.08 -12.62
N VAL A 240 14.03 -12.69 -11.85
CA VAL A 240 13.79 -13.02 -10.45
C VAL A 240 15.01 -12.64 -9.63
N SER A 241 14.79 -11.94 -8.53
CA SER A 241 15.84 -11.63 -7.57
C SER A 241 15.34 -11.92 -6.15
N PHE A 242 16.20 -12.51 -5.31
CA PHE A 242 15.82 -12.82 -3.94
C PHE A 242 17.02 -12.99 -3.00
N GLN A 243 16.74 -12.86 -1.71
CA GLN A 243 17.70 -13.08 -0.62
C GLN A 243 16.96 -13.51 0.65
N HIS A 244 17.50 -14.47 1.39
CA HIS A 244 16.99 -14.80 2.71
C HIS A 244 17.63 -13.92 3.78
N ASN A 245 16.87 -13.60 4.79
CA ASN A 245 17.26 -12.80 5.95
C ASN A 245 16.84 -13.50 7.26
N ASP A 246 17.14 -12.90 8.39
CA ASP A 246 16.89 -13.45 9.72
C ASP A 246 15.43 -13.36 10.19
N SER A 247 14.56 -12.62 9.47
CA SER A 247 13.15 -12.44 9.81
C SER A 247 12.34 -13.74 9.67
N TYR A 248 11.12 -13.75 10.17
CA TYR A 248 10.18 -14.88 10.10
C TYR A 248 9.11 -14.71 9.02
N ASN A 249 9.03 -13.53 8.42
CA ASN A 249 8.00 -13.20 7.45
C ASN A 249 8.51 -13.33 6.00
N GLU A 250 7.62 -13.73 5.09
CA GLU A 250 7.83 -13.73 3.65
C GLU A 250 7.51 -12.32 3.10
N SER A 251 8.39 -11.75 2.29
CA SER A 251 8.21 -10.48 1.57
C SER A 251 8.42 -10.71 0.08
N VAL A 252 7.41 -11.24 -0.61
CA VAL A 252 7.49 -11.59 -2.04
C VAL A 252 6.53 -10.73 -2.85
N PHE A 253 7.08 -9.95 -3.79
CA PHE A 253 6.33 -9.07 -4.68
C PHE A 253 6.45 -9.55 -6.12
N SER A 254 5.34 -9.51 -6.85
CA SER A 254 5.28 -10.01 -8.21
C SER A 254 4.75 -8.97 -9.19
N PHE A 255 5.33 -8.96 -10.40
CA PHE A 255 5.05 -7.95 -11.42
C PHE A 255 4.88 -8.59 -12.79
N VAL A 256 3.98 -8.01 -13.59
CA VAL A 256 3.76 -8.35 -14.99
C VAL A 256 3.80 -7.08 -15.82
N ASN A 257 4.76 -6.96 -16.75
CA ASN A 257 4.96 -5.74 -17.55
C ASN A 257 5.04 -4.48 -16.68
N ASN A 258 5.78 -4.54 -15.58
CA ASN A 258 5.96 -3.50 -14.56
C ASN A 258 4.68 -3.13 -13.76
N ILE A 259 3.60 -3.92 -13.88
CA ILE A 259 2.37 -3.76 -13.09
C ILE A 259 2.45 -4.71 -11.90
N ASN A 260 2.28 -4.17 -10.69
CA ASN A 260 2.21 -4.97 -9.46
C ASN A 260 0.98 -5.89 -9.50
N THR A 261 1.17 -7.16 -9.12
CA THR A 261 0.12 -8.17 -9.01
C THR A 261 0.00 -8.63 -7.56
N PRO A 262 -0.73 -7.91 -6.70
CA PRO A 262 -0.81 -8.21 -5.27
C PRO A 262 -1.36 -9.61 -4.95
N GLU A 263 -2.26 -10.12 -5.78
CA GLU A 263 -2.80 -11.48 -5.66
C GLU A 263 -1.90 -12.53 -6.36
N GLY A 264 -0.75 -12.10 -6.90
CA GLY A 264 0.20 -12.97 -7.60
C GLY A 264 -0.33 -13.47 -8.94
N GLY A 265 -0.41 -14.78 -9.07
CA GLY A 265 -0.82 -15.46 -10.29
C GLY A 265 0.13 -16.59 -10.67
N THR A 266 0.05 -17.04 -11.91
CA THR A 266 0.77 -18.20 -12.43
C THR A 266 2.29 -18.06 -12.35
N HIS A 267 2.86 -16.87 -12.60
CA HIS A 267 4.29 -16.59 -12.50
C HIS A 267 4.80 -16.73 -11.06
N LEU A 268 4.07 -16.20 -10.06
CA LEU A 268 4.42 -16.36 -8.66
C LEU A 268 4.30 -17.82 -8.21
N GLN A 269 3.28 -18.55 -8.70
CA GLN A 269 3.16 -19.99 -8.44
C GLN A 269 4.34 -20.76 -9.03
N GLY A 270 4.81 -20.41 -10.24
CA GLY A 270 6.01 -21.00 -10.85
C GLY A 270 7.24 -20.79 -9.97
N PHE A 271 7.47 -19.59 -9.47
CA PHE A 271 8.56 -19.28 -8.55
C PHE A 271 8.48 -20.11 -7.26
N ARG A 272 7.31 -20.12 -6.60
CA ARG A 272 7.09 -20.88 -5.35
C ARG A 272 7.32 -22.37 -5.53
N ASN A 273 6.91 -22.93 -6.66
CA ASN A 273 7.16 -24.34 -6.98
C ASN A 273 8.65 -24.61 -7.19
N ALA A 274 9.31 -23.78 -8.01
CA ALA A 274 10.73 -23.92 -8.32
C ALA A 274 11.61 -23.94 -7.07
N ILE A 275 11.47 -22.93 -6.20
CA ILE A 275 12.28 -22.85 -4.98
C ILE A 275 11.97 -24.01 -4.03
N THR A 276 10.69 -24.37 -3.87
CA THR A 276 10.29 -25.45 -2.97
C THR A 276 10.87 -26.78 -3.40
N LYS A 277 10.79 -27.11 -4.69
CA LYS A 277 11.34 -28.33 -5.25
C LYS A 277 12.87 -28.36 -5.14
N THR A 278 13.53 -27.31 -5.63
CA THR A 278 14.99 -27.27 -5.73
C THR A 278 15.68 -27.33 -4.36
N PHE A 279 15.16 -26.62 -3.35
CA PHE A 279 15.71 -26.69 -2.00
C PHE A 279 15.48 -28.06 -1.34
N ASN A 280 14.34 -28.73 -1.56
CA ASN A 280 14.12 -30.07 -1.08
C ASN A 280 15.07 -31.09 -1.74
N ASP A 281 15.24 -31.02 -3.05
CA ASP A 281 16.14 -31.89 -3.81
C ASP A 281 17.59 -31.72 -3.31
N TYR A 282 18.02 -30.47 -3.12
CA TYR A 282 19.33 -30.18 -2.54
C TYR A 282 19.48 -30.67 -1.11
N ALA A 283 18.53 -30.41 -0.23
CA ALA A 283 18.60 -30.80 1.18
C ALA A 283 18.71 -32.34 1.35
N ARG A 284 18.08 -33.10 0.46
CA ARG A 284 18.20 -34.55 0.42
C ARG A 284 19.54 -35.04 -0.14
N SER A 285 19.98 -34.47 -1.27
CA SER A 285 21.26 -34.84 -1.88
C SER A 285 22.45 -34.52 -0.96
N ALA A 286 22.38 -33.40 -0.25
CA ALA A 286 23.37 -32.98 0.75
C ALA A 286 23.21 -33.68 2.11
N LYS A 287 22.24 -34.60 2.29
CA LYS A 287 21.92 -35.32 3.54
C LYS A 287 21.60 -34.38 4.73
N LEU A 288 21.14 -33.18 4.48
CA LEU A 288 20.67 -32.25 5.51
C LEU A 288 19.27 -32.66 6.02
N LEU A 289 18.47 -33.28 5.14
CA LEU A 289 17.17 -33.87 5.46
C LEU A 289 17.26 -35.39 5.31
N LYS A 290 16.83 -36.11 6.33
CA LYS A 290 16.86 -37.58 6.32
C LYS A 290 15.74 -38.15 5.45
N ASP A 291 15.94 -39.34 4.88
CA ASP A 291 14.92 -40.01 4.03
C ASP A 291 13.60 -40.29 4.78
N SER A 292 13.67 -40.44 6.10
CA SER A 292 12.51 -40.67 6.97
C SER A 292 11.77 -39.39 7.35
N GLU A 293 12.35 -38.20 7.12
CA GLU A 293 11.74 -36.91 7.44
C GLU A 293 10.88 -36.42 6.24
N PRO A 294 9.74 -35.75 6.49
CA PRO A 294 8.94 -35.20 5.42
C PRO A 294 9.68 -34.07 4.69
N ASN A 295 9.28 -33.79 3.46
CA ASN A 295 9.79 -32.62 2.72
C ASN A 295 9.46 -31.33 3.45
N LEU A 296 10.34 -30.34 3.31
CA LEU A 296 10.08 -28.98 3.72
C LEU A 296 8.90 -28.42 2.92
N SER A 297 7.97 -27.76 3.60
CA SER A 297 6.88 -27.07 2.92
C SER A 297 7.39 -25.79 2.24
N GLY A 298 6.59 -25.25 1.32
CA GLY A 298 6.92 -23.97 0.69
C GLY A 298 7.06 -22.84 1.72
N GLU A 299 6.27 -22.84 2.79
CA GLU A 299 6.36 -21.85 3.88
C GLU A 299 7.68 -21.95 4.65
N ASP A 300 8.13 -23.18 4.94
CA ASP A 300 9.40 -23.38 5.67
C ASP A 300 10.59 -22.81 4.88
N ILE A 301 10.56 -22.92 3.55
CA ILE A 301 11.62 -22.42 2.65
C ILE A 301 11.53 -20.91 2.48
N ARG A 302 10.32 -20.35 2.50
CA ARG A 302 10.12 -18.92 2.32
C ARG A 302 10.16 -18.11 3.61
N GLU A 303 10.39 -18.74 4.77
CA GLU A 303 10.60 -18.01 6.03
C GLU A 303 11.82 -17.08 5.90
N GLY A 304 11.61 -15.76 6.05
CA GLY A 304 12.64 -14.74 5.90
C GLY A 304 13.09 -14.51 4.46
N LEU A 305 12.28 -14.88 3.46
CA LEU A 305 12.56 -14.65 2.06
C LEU A 305 12.09 -13.26 1.63
N THR A 306 12.97 -12.44 1.08
CA THR A 306 12.61 -11.26 0.29
C THR A 306 12.86 -11.56 -1.18
N ALA A 307 11.84 -11.42 -2.03
CA ALA A 307 11.93 -11.74 -3.44
C ALA A 307 11.11 -10.79 -4.33
N ILE A 308 11.65 -10.53 -5.52
CA ILE A 308 10.96 -9.85 -6.61
C ILE A 308 10.87 -10.82 -7.79
N VAL A 309 9.66 -11.05 -8.28
CA VAL A 309 9.37 -11.89 -9.45
C VAL A 309 8.75 -11.00 -10.53
N SER A 310 9.47 -10.74 -11.60
CA SER A 310 9.03 -9.90 -12.71
C SER A 310 8.98 -10.70 -13.98
N VAL A 311 7.87 -10.62 -14.71
CA VAL A 311 7.74 -11.21 -16.04
C VAL A 311 7.29 -10.17 -17.07
N LYS A 312 7.80 -10.30 -18.29
CA LYS A 312 7.33 -9.54 -19.45
C LYS A 312 6.69 -10.49 -20.44
N ILE A 313 5.43 -10.23 -20.76
CA ILE A 313 4.57 -11.06 -21.61
C ILE A 313 3.93 -10.15 -22.65
N GLU A 314 3.90 -10.57 -23.91
CA GLU A 314 3.36 -9.78 -25.01
C GLU A 314 1.85 -9.56 -24.85
N ASP A 315 1.10 -10.62 -24.49
CA ASP A 315 -0.35 -10.58 -24.29
C ASP A 315 -0.73 -11.10 -22.87
N PRO A 316 -0.65 -10.25 -21.82
CA PRO A 316 -0.93 -10.67 -20.46
C PRO A 316 -2.45 -10.79 -20.21
N GLN A 317 -2.88 -11.96 -19.74
CA GLN A 317 -4.25 -12.24 -19.36
C GLN A 317 -4.39 -12.18 -17.83
N PHE A 318 -5.21 -11.27 -17.34
CA PHE A 318 -5.44 -11.09 -15.91
C PHE A 318 -6.82 -11.60 -15.50
N GLU A 319 -6.92 -12.09 -14.27
CA GLU A 319 -8.19 -12.40 -13.65
C GLU A 319 -8.85 -11.09 -13.16
N GLY A 320 -9.50 -10.36 -14.07
CA GLY A 320 -10.22 -9.12 -13.79
C GLY A 320 -9.52 -7.83 -14.27
N GLN A 321 -10.31 -6.74 -14.32
CA GLN A 321 -9.89 -5.44 -14.85
C GLN A 321 -8.79 -4.75 -14.00
N THR A 322 -8.76 -5.01 -12.71
CA THR A 322 -7.79 -4.43 -11.77
C THR A 322 -6.36 -4.98 -11.92
N LYS A 323 -6.18 -6.01 -12.79
CA LYS A 323 -4.87 -6.62 -13.12
C LYS A 323 -4.10 -7.16 -11.89
N GLN A 324 -4.82 -7.56 -10.85
CA GLN A 324 -4.21 -8.00 -9.59
C GLN A 324 -3.62 -9.40 -9.64
N LYS A 325 -4.06 -10.26 -10.58
CA LYS A 325 -3.64 -11.65 -10.68
C LYS A 325 -3.45 -12.08 -12.12
N LEU A 326 -2.29 -12.68 -12.43
CA LEU A 326 -1.98 -13.20 -13.78
C LEU A 326 -2.56 -14.60 -13.97
N GLY A 327 -3.23 -14.80 -15.12
CA GLY A 327 -3.84 -16.08 -15.52
C GLY A 327 -3.03 -16.92 -16.51
N ASN A 328 -2.07 -16.35 -17.24
CA ASN A 328 -1.29 -17.02 -18.30
C ASN A 328 -0.58 -18.28 -17.80
N SER A 329 -0.97 -19.46 -18.29
CA SER A 329 -0.42 -20.74 -17.88
C SER A 329 1.07 -20.92 -18.26
N GLU A 330 1.50 -20.37 -19.41
CA GLU A 330 2.86 -20.41 -19.91
C GLU A 330 3.85 -19.71 -18.97
N ALA A 331 3.43 -18.66 -18.27
CA ALA A 331 4.26 -17.95 -17.31
C ALA A 331 4.70 -18.84 -16.14
N ARG A 332 3.81 -19.73 -15.66
CA ARG A 332 4.14 -20.69 -14.60
C ARG A 332 5.30 -21.59 -15.02
N GLY A 333 5.20 -22.18 -16.23
CA GLY A 333 6.23 -23.10 -16.72
C GLY A 333 7.56 -22.39 -17.04
N ALA A 334 7.51 -21.16 -17.57
CA ALA A 334 8.71 -20.39 -17.86
C ALA A 334 9.48 -20.06 -16.58
N VAL A 335 8.80 -19.52 -15.55
CA VAL A 335 9.43 -19.16 -14.28
C VAL A 335 9.94 -20.41 -13.55
N ASP A 336 9.13 -21.48 -13.46
CA ASP A 336 9.53 -22.73 -12.79
C ASP A 336 10.82 -23.29 -13.40
N ASN A 337 10.90 -23.38 -14.72
CA ASN A 337 12.08 -23.94 -15.40
C ASN A 337 13.35 -23.07 -15.22
N ILE A 338 13.24 -21.75 -15.49
CA ILE A 338 14.38 -20.84 -15.43
C ILE A 338 14.92 -20.77 -13.99
N VAL A 339 14.04 -20.63 -13.01
CA VAL A 339 14.45 -20.54 -11.61
C VAL A 339 15.02 -21.87 -11.11
N SER A 340 14.37 -23.01 -11.40
CA SER A 340 14.86 -24.33 -10.96
C SER A 340 16.24 -24.63 -11.51
N GLU A 341 16.48 -24.36 -12.79
CA GLU A 341 17.76 -24.61 -13.45
C GLU A 341 18.87 -23.76 -12.83
N GLN A 342 18.71 -22.44 -12.81
CA GLN A 342 19.74 -21.52 -12.34
C GLN A 342 19.97 -21.64 -10.82
N LEU A 343 18.91 -21.90 -10.04
CA LEU A 343 19.03 -22.13 -8.61
C LEU A 343 19.79 -23.42 -8.31
N THR A 344 19.57 -24.51 -9.07
CA THR A 344 20.32 -25.76 -8.89
C THR A 344 21.82 -25.51 -9.07
N TYR A 345 22.22 -24.84 -10.16
CA TYR A 345 23.62 -24.49 -10.38
C TYR A 345 24.19 -23.61 -9.25
N PHE A 346 23.42 -22.63 -8.79
CA PHE A 346 23.85 -21.76 -7.70
C PHE A 346 24.10 -22.52 -6.40
N LEU A 347 23.19 -23.44 -6.02
CA LEU A 347 23.30 -24.19 -4.77
C LEU A 347 24.51 -25.17 -4.80
N GLU A 348 24.80 -25.77 -5.95
CA GLU A 348 25.96 -26.65 -6.14
C GLU A 348 27.30 -25.84 -6.05
N GLN A 349 27.33 -24.63 -6.55
CA GLN A 349 28.50 -23.76 -6.50
C GLN A 349 28.69 -23.11 -5.11
N ASN A 350 27.61 -22.97 -4.32
CA ASN A 350 27.62 -22.23 -3.05
C ASN A 350 27.10 -23.10 -1.89
N PRO A 351 27.77 -24.22 -1.56
CA PRO A 351 27.25 -25.18 -0.57
C PRO A 351 27.08 -24.62 0.83
N GLN A 352 27.85 -23.61 1.23
CA GLN A 352 27.71 -22.96 2.52
C GLN A 352 26.41 -22.13 2.62
N ILE A 353 26.10 -21.37 1.56
CA ILE A 353 24.85 -20.58 1.47
C ILE A 353 23.66 -21.54 1.42
N ALA A 354 23.74 -22.58 0.59
CA ALA A 354 22.70 -23.60 0.47
C ALA A 354 22.42 -24.27 1.81
N LYS A 355 23.46 -24.63 2.55
CA LYS A 355 23.36 -25.22 3.90
C LYS A 355 22.67 -24.25 4.87
N SER A 356 23.08 -23.00 4.92
CA SER A 356 22.50 -21.97 5.81
C SER A 356 20.99 -21.80 5.56
N ILE A 357 20.56 -21.74 4.30
CA ILE A 357 19.14 -21.64 3.93
C ILE A 357 18.37 -22.90 4.34
N CYS A 358 18.91 -24.09 4.04
CA CYS A 358 18.27 -25.36 4.42
C CYS A 358 18.15 -25.52 5.95
N GLU A 359 19.18 -25.15 6.72
CA GLU A 359 19.14 -25.20 8.18
C GLU A 359 18.08 -24.27 8.75
N LYS A 360 17.96 -23.05 8.23
CA LYS A 360 16.85 -22.14 8.61
C LYS A 360 15.49 -22.75 8.27
N SER A 361 15.32 -23.31 7.09
CA SER A 361 14.06 -23.94 6.66
C SER A 361 13.68 -25.14 7.53
N ILE A 362 14.66 -25.95 7.95
CA ILE A 362 14.44 -27.08 8.89
C ILE A 362 14.01 -26.55 10.27
N LEU A 363 14.60 -25.44 10.74
CA LEU A 363 14.17 -24.80 11.99
C LEU A 363 12.76 -24.24 11.89
N ALA A 364 12.41 -23.65 10.76
CA ALA A 364 11.04 -23.17 10.47
C ALA A 364 10.03 -24.34 10.48
N GLN A 365 10.34 -25.46 9.82
CA GLN A 365 9.51 -26.67 9.84
C GLN A 365 9.25 -27.14 11.27
N ARG A 366 10.29 -27.24 12.10
CA ARG A 366 10.14 -27.68 13.50
C ARG A 366 9.26 -26.72 14.30
N ALA A 367 9.43 -25.41 14.12
CA ALA A 367 8.61 -24.41 14.78
C ALA A 367 7.13 -24.51 14.34
N ARG A 368 6.88 -24.67 13.04
CA ARG A 368 5.53 -24.85 12.48
C ARG A 368 4.87 -26.13 12.98
N GLU A 369 5.59 -27.24 13.03
CA GLU A 369 5.06 -28.49 13.57
C GLU A 369 4.74 -28.38 15.08
N ALA A 370 5.58 -27.68 15.85
CA ALA A 370 5.32 -27.41 17.27
C ALA A 370 4.07 -26.52 17.44
N ALA A 371 3.93 -25.49 16.62
CA ALA A 371 2.76 -24.63 16.60
C ALA A 371 1.48 -25.40 16.25
N ARG A 372 1.55 -26.29 15.24
CA ARG A 372 0.43 -27.17 14.85
C ARG A 372 0.03 -28.10 15.99
N LYS A 373 0.99 -28.74 16.65
CA LYS A 373 0.72 -29.60 17.83
C LYS A 373 0.06 -28.82 18.97
N ALA A 374 0.55 -27.62 19.26
CA ALA A 374 -0.03 -26.74 20.28
C ALA A 374 -1.48 -26.34 19.93
N ARG A 375 -1.73 -26.00 18.66
CA ARG A 375 -3.07 -25.71 18.14
C ARG A 375 -4.01 -26.93 18.27
N ASP A 376 -3.57 -28.09 17.83
CA ASP A 376 -4.39 -29.30 17.86
C ASP A 376 -4.72 -29.75 19.29
N LEU A 377 -3.78 -29.61 20.23
CA LEU A 377 -4.03 -29.82 21.65
C LEU A 377 -5.07 -28.85 22.22
N THR A 378 -5.01 -27.59 21.82
CA THR A 378 -6.00 -26.59 22.21
C THR A 378 -7.36 -26.94 21.60
N ARG A 379 -7.41 -27.28 20.32
CA ARG A 379 -8.65 -27.65 19.61
C ARG A 379 -9.29 -28.93 20.17
N ARG A 380 -8.52 -29.91 20.61
CA ARG A 380 -9.03 -31.12 21.27
C ARG A 380 -9.61 -30.83 22.66
N LYS A 381 -8.98 -29.91 23.42
CA LYS A 381 -9.54 -29.45 24.70
C LYS A 381 -10.85 -28.68 24.51
N THR A 382 -10.96 -27.91 23.43
CA THR A 382 -12.15 -27.12 23.07
C THR A 382 -13.26 -27.98 22.44
N ALA A 383 -12.95 -29.14 21.85
CA ALA A 383 -13.96 -30.05 21.29
C ALA A 383 -14.71 -30.86 22.39
N LEU A 384 -14.14 -30.93 23.58
CA LEU A 384 -14.82 -31.49 24.78
C LEU A 384 -15.63 -30.42 25.54
N ASP A 385 -15.23 -29.14 25.43
CA ASP A 385 -16.01 -27.98 25.87
C ASP A 385 -16.55 -27.32 24.58
N THR A 386 -17.82 -27.53 24.28
CA THR A 386 -18.57 -26.92 23.18
C THR A 386 -18.07 -25.52 22.85
N MET A 387 -17.44 -25.30 21.69
CA MET A 387 -17.05 -24.03 21.07
C MET A 387 -17.02 -22.82 22.03
N ALA A 388 -16.26 -22.89 23.12
CA ALA A 388 -16.23 -21.83 24.09
C ALA A 388 -15.47 -20.63 23.49
N LEU A 389 -16.23 -19.57 23.16
CA LEU A 389 -15.67 -18.26 22.85
C LEU A 389 -14.78 -17.79 24.01
N PRO A 390 -13.79 -16.91 23.77
CA PRO A 390 -12.94 -16.40 24.84
C PRO A 390 -13.79 -15.84 25.99
N GLY A 391 -13.55 -16.27 27.24
CA GLY A 391 -14.38 -15.86 28.38
C GLY A 391 -14.43 -14.36 28.64
N LYS A 392 -13.48 -13.61 28.05
CA LYS A 392 -13.47 -12.14 28.07
C LYS A 392 -14.28 -11.47 26.95
N LEU A 393 -14.65 -12.21 25.91
CA LEU A 393 -15.47 -11.69 24.81
C LEU A 393 -16.90 -11.46 25.28
N ALA A 394 -17.38 -10.23 25.17
CA ALA A 394 -18.81 -9.92 25.27
C ALA A 394 -19.39 -9.94 23.85
N ASP A 395 -19.91 -11.08 23.42
CA ASP A 395 -20.42 -11.28 22.06
C ASP A 395 -21.76 -10.57 21.84
N CYS A 396 -22.13 -10.35 20.57
CA CYS A 396 -23.44 -9.85 20.15
C CYS A 396 -24.44 -10.99 19.99
N SER A 397 -25.74 -10.67 20.00
CA SER A 397 -26.80 -11.67 19.90
C SER A 397 -27.20 -12.00 18.47
N ASP A 398 -27.00 -11.09 17.52
CA ASP A 398 -27.20 -11.36 16.10
C ASP A 398 -26.15 -12.36 15.60
N LYS A 399 -26.55 -13.26 14.73
CA LYS A 399 -25.69 -14.31 14.17
C LYS A 399 -25.33 -14.06 12.70
N ASP A 400 -25.96 -13.07 12.06
CA ASP A 400 -25.59 -12.69 10.69
C ASP A 400 -24.33 -11.79 10.77
N PRO A 401 -23.19 -12.27 10.23
CA PRO A 401 -21.94 -11.48 10.25
C PRO A 401 -22.08 -10.10 9.61
N LYS A 402 -22.98 -9.94 8.65
CA LYS A 402 -23.19 -8.66 7.93
C LYS A 402 -23.66 -7.54 8.86
N ASN A 403 -24.40 -7.88 9.90
CA ASN A 403 -24.94 -6.93 10.89
C ASN A 403 -24.01 -6.73 12.08
N CYS A 404 -23.01 -7.61 12.25
CA CYS A 404 -22.19 -7.67 13.44
C CYS A 404 -20.87 -6.94 13.27
N GLU A 405 -20.42 -6.32 14.36
CA GLU A 405 -19.11 -5.70 14.45
C GLU A 405 -18.45 -5.99 15.79
N ILE A 406 -17.11 -6.01 15.82
CA ILE A 406 -16.36 -6.26 17.04
C ILE A 406 -15.42 -5.09 17.34
N TYR A 407 -15.46 -4.59 18.57
CA TYR A 407 -14.53 -3.62 19.10
C TYR A 407 -13.41 -4.34 19.85
N ILE A 408 -12.18 -4.07 19.46
CA ILE A 408 -10.97 -4.48 20.19
C ILE A 408 -10.59 -3.29 21.06
N VAL A 409 -10.72 -3.46 22.38
CA VAL A 409 -10.62 -2.36 23.35
C VAL A 409 -9.40 -2.55 24.23
N GLU A 410 -8.68 -1.46 24.50
CA GLU A 410 -7.54 -1.46 25.39
C GLU A 410 -7.99 -1.54 26.85
N GLY A 411 -7.53 -2.57 27.56
CA GLY A 411 -7.74 -2.76 28.97
C GLY A 411 -9.13 -3.22 29.41
N ASP A 412 -9.20 -3.75 30.63
CA ASP A 412 -10.45 -4.22 31.22
C ASP A 412 -11.37 -3.04 31.66
N SER A 413 -10.81 -1.87 32.00
CA SER A 413 -11.55 -0.68 32.41
C SER A 413 -12.38 -0.11 31.25
N ALA A 414 -11.74 0.29 30.17
CA ALA A 414 -12.43 0.76 28.97
C ALA A 414 -13.33 -0.33 28.38
N GLY A 415 -12.91 -1.60 28.45
CA GLY A 415 -13.74 -2.75 28.11
C GLY A 415 -15.03 -2.84 28.93
N GLY A 416 -15.02 -2.44 30.18
CA GLY A 416 -16.19 -2.36 31.05
C GLY A 416 -17.18 -1.28 30.61
N SER A 417 -16.70 -0.06 30.37
CA SER A 417 -17.48 1.05 29.84
C SER A 417 -18.08 0.70 28.46
N ALA A 418 -17.28 0.15 27.56
CA ALA A 418 -17.72 -0.26 26.23
C ALA A 418 -18.78 -1.38 26.26
N LYS A 419 -18.67 -2.36 27.17
CA LYS A 419 -19.70 -3.41 27.37
C LYS A 419 -21.03 -2.84 27.78
N THR A 420 -21.03 -1.74 28.54
CA THR A 420 -22.25 -1.04 28.99
C THR A 420 -22.81 -0.17 27.87
N ALA A 421 -21.94 0.53 27.13
CA ALA A 421 -22.29 1.47 26.08
C ALA A 421 -22.83 0.79 24.79
N ARG A 422 -22.40 -0.44 24.48
CA ARG A 422 -22.65 -1.12 23.21
C ARG A 422 -24.11 -1.44 22.91
N SER A 423 -24.45 -1.56 21.64
CA SER A 423 -25.63 -2.31 21.19
C SER A 423 -25.39 -3.82 21.37
N ARG A 424 -26.12 -4.45 22.31
CA ARG A 424 -25.97 -5.89 22.54
C ARG A 424 -26.40 -6.74 21.36
N ALA A 425 -27.22 -6.20 20.47
CA ALA A 425 -27.70 -6.91 19.30
C ALA A 425 -26.55 -7.15 18.31
N THR A 426 -25.78 -6.12 17.97
CA THR A 426 -24.88 -6.11 16.82
C THR A 426 -23.41 -5.86 17.17
N GLN A 427 -23.11 -5.37 18.39
CA GLN A 427 -21.75 -4.99 18.77
C GLN A 427 -21.16 -5.96 19.80
N ALA A 428 -20.01 -6.54 19.47
CA ALA A 428 -19.21 -7.38 20.38
C ALA A 428 -18.02 -6.58 20.92
N ILE A 429 -17.58 -6.88 22.16
CA ILE A 429 -16.42 -6.25 22.80
C ILE A 429 -15.41 -7.31 23.21
N LEU A 430 -14.17 -7.13 22.76
CA LEU A 430 -13.02 -7.94 23.14
C LEU A 430 -11.96 -7.05 23.82
N PRO A 431 -11.88 -7.02 25.15
CA PRO A 431 -10.83 -6.28 25.84
C PRO A 431 -9.48 -7.02 25.71
N LEU A 432 -8.40 -6.27 25.45
CA LEU A 432 -7.04 -6.75 25.46
C LEU A 432 -6.34 -6.35 26.77
N ARG A 433 -5.54 -7.25 27.33
CA ARG A 433 -4.77 -6.99 28.55
C ARG A 433 -3.38 -6.51 28.22
N GLY A 434 -3.24 -5.20 28.01
CA GLY A 434 -1.97 -4.57 27.70
C GLY A 434 -1.47 -4.82 26.26
N LYS A 435 -0.19 -4.57 26.05
CA LYS A 435 0.47 -4.70 24.73
C LYS A 435 0.50 -6.16 24.28
N ILE A 436 0.02 -6.44 23.08
CA ILE A 436 0.11 -7.77 22.48
C ILE A 436 1.56 -8.08 22.05
N LEU A 437 1.83 -9.33 21.75
CA LEU A 437 3.11 -9.77 21.21
C LEU A 437 3.41 -9.06 19.89
N ASN A 438 4.62 -8.50 19.76
CA ASN A 438 5.10 -8.03 18.46
C ASN A 438 5.40 -9.23 17.55
N VAL A 439 4.51 -9.44 16.58
CA VAL A 439 4.60 -10.59 15.66
C VAL A 439 5.70 -10.45 14.62
N GLU A 440 6.21 -9.25 14.37
CA GLU A 440 7.37 -9.05 13.50
C GLU A 440 8.63 -9.76 14.02
N LYS A 441 8.76 -9.85 15.36
CA LYS A 441 9.89 -10.45 16.07
C LYS A 441 9.61 -11.85 16.61
N ALA A 442 8.48 -12.46 16.27
CA ALA A 442 8.04 -13.67 16.93
C ALA A 442 7.79 -14.82 15.94
N ARG A 443 8.28 -15.99 16.30
CA ARG A 443 7.96 -17.22 15.57
C ARG A 443 6.50 -17.63 15.75
N LEU A 444 5.98 -18.37 14.81
CA LEU A 444 4.58 -18.81 14.74
C LEU A 444 4.13 -19.60 15.99
N ASP A 445 5.00 -20.39 16.59
CA ASP A 445 4.71 -21.13 17.83
C ASP A 445 4.42 -20.19 19.02
N LYS A 446 5.19 -19.10 19.15
CA LYS A 446 4.97 -18.06 20.18
C LYS A 446 3.69 -17.26 19.91
N ILE A 447 3.38 -17.00 18.64
CA ILE A 447 2.17 -16.29 18.21
C ILE A 447 0.94 -17.09 18.64
N TYR A 448 0.89 -18.40 18.35
CA TYR A 448 -0.20 -19.27 18.80
C TYR A 448 -0.23 -19.51 20.32
N ALA A 449 0.90 -19.37 21.03
CA ALA A 449 0.95 -19.46 22.47
C ALA A 449 0.42 -18.19 23.17
N ASN A 450 0.44 -17.02 22.51
CA ASN A 450 0.00 -15.77 23.09
C ASN A 450 -1.52 -15.76 23.32
N ALA A 451 -1.94 -15.45 24.56
CA ALA A 451 -3.33 -15.54 24.97
C ALA A 451 -4.23 -14.51 24.27
N GLU A 452 -3.71 -13.27 24.04
CA GLU A 452 -4.47 -12.19 23.42
C GLU A 452 -4.69 -12.47 21.91
N ILE A 453 -3.65 -12.92 21.21
CA ILE A 453 -3.73 -13.31 19.80
C ILE A 453 -4.67 -14.51 19.64
N LYS A 454 -4.56 -15.51 20.51
CA LYS A 454 -5.48 -16.67 20.51
C LYS A 454 -6.93 -16.25 20.70
N ALA A 455 -7.19 -15.31 21.60
CA ALA A 455 -8.53 -14.78 21.82
C ALA A 455 -9.09 -14.09 20.57
N MET A 456 -8.27 -13.31 19.84
CA MET A 456 -8.67 -12.69 18.57
C MET A 456 -8.96 -13.72 17.48
N ILE A 457 -8.06 -14.70 17.28
CA ILE A 457 -8.24 -15.78 16.29
C ILE A 457 -9.55 -16.52 16.55
N THR A 458 -9.84 -16.85 17.83
CA THR A 458 -11.05 -17.57 18.23
C THR A 458 -12.30 -16.69 18.07
N ALA A 459 -12.21 -15.40 18.39
CA ALA A 459 -13.34 -14.46 18.25
C ALA A 459 -13.72 -14.25 16.78
N PHE A 460 -12.74 -14.07 15.90
CA PHE A 460 -12.99 -13.85 14.46
C PHE A 460 -13.45 -15.12 13.74
N GLY A 461 -12.90 -16.26 14.11
CA GLY A 461 -13.23 -17.56 13.51
C GLY A 461 -12.50 -17.88 12.20
N THR A 462 -11.69 -16.95 11.67
CA THR A 462 -11.05 -17.03 10.35
C THR A 462 -9.80 -17.93 10.30
N GLY A 463 -9.16 -18.23 11.44
CA GLY A 463 -7.79 -18.74 11.46
C GLY A 463 -6.77 -17.63 11.13
N ILE A 464 -5.51 -18.01 10.91
CA ILE A 464 -4.42 -17.12 10.49
C ILE A 464 -3.52 -17.82 9.48
N HIS A 465 -2.78 -17.05 8.68
CA HIS A 465 -1.80 -17.53 7.72
C HIS A 465 -2.44 -18.48 6.68
N GLU A 466 -1.93 -19.72 6.46
CA GLU A 466 -2.50 -20.69 5.53
C GLU A 466 -3.92 -21.17 5.91
N ASP A 467 -4.25 -21.17 7.20
CA ASP A 467 -5.58 -21.54 7.68
C ASP A 467 -6.60 -20.40 7.58
N PHE A 468 -6.17 -19.20 7.11
CA PHE A 468 -7.03 -18.04 7.05
C PHE A 468 -8.12 -18.22 5.99
N ASP A 469 -9.36 -18.06 6.43
CA ASP A 469 -10.55 -18.16 5.59
C ASP A 469 -11.52 -17.03 5.94
N ILE A 470 -11.56 -16.01 5.09
CA ILE A 470 -12.39 -14.82 5.32
C ILE A 470 -13.89 -15.13 5.32
N SER A 471 -14.32 -16.20 4.62
CA SER A 471 -15.73 -16.61 4.59
C SER A 471 -16.26 -17.03 5.97
N LYS A 472 -15.36 -17.33 6.91
CA LYS A 472 -15.68 -17.70 8.30
C LYS A 472 -15.69 -16.51 9.25
N LEU A 473 -15.44 -15.30 8.75
CA LEU A 473 -15.43 -14.09 9.58
C LEU A 473 -16.80 -13.86 10.21
N ARG A 474 -16.82 -13.72 11.53
CA ARG A 474 -18.05 -13.57 12.32
C ARG A 474 -18.54 -12.12 12.40
N TYR A 475 -17.76 -11.15 11.97
CA TYR A 475 -18.04 -9.73 12.09
C TYR A 475 -17.72 -9.00 10.78
N ASN A 476 -18.63 -8.14 10.32
CA ASN A 476 -18.42 -7.34 9.12
C ASN A 476 -17.35 -6.25 9.32
N LYS A 477 -17.24 -5.73 10.55
CA LYS A 477 -16.23 -4.70 10.90
C LYS A 477 -15.46 -5.12 12.15
N ILE A 478 -14.14 -4.91 12.10
CA ILE A 478 -13.22 -5.04 13.22
C ILE A 478 -12.73 -3.64 13.55
N ILE A 479 -13.10 -3.11 14.72
CA ILE A 479 -12.87 -1.72 15.10
C ILE A 479 -11.85 -1.69 16.23
N LEU A 480 -10.72 -1.01 15.98
CA LEU A 480 -9.68 -0.78 16.97
C LEU A 480 -10.04 0.46 17.79
N MET A 481 -10.23 0.28 19.08
CA MET A 481 -10.59 1.35 20.01
C MET A 481 -9.56 1.37 21.14
N THR A 482 -8.52 2.17 20.97
CA THR A 482 -7.39 2.36 21.88
C THR A 482 -7.41 3.77 22.45
N ASP A 483 -6.75 3.96 23.59
CA ASP A 483 -6.58 5.27 24.20
C ASP A 483 -5.84 6.24 23.25
N ALA A 484 -6.06 7.55 23.45
CA ALA A 484 -5.44 8.60 22.62
C ALA A 484 -4.01 8.96 23.08
N ASP A 485 -3.36 8.07 23.82
CA ASP A 485 -2.00 8.24 24.33
C ASP A 485 -0.96 7.43 23.52
N VAL A 486 0.31 7.54 23.91
CA VAL A 486 1.44 6.84 23.25
C VAL A 486 1.33 5.31 23.38
N ASP A 487 0.76 4.79 24.45
CA ASP A 487 0.58 3.36 24.67
C ASP A 487 -0.53 2.81 23.79
N GLY A 488 -1.65 3.51 23.68
CA GLY A 488 -2.73 3.18 22.76
C GLY A 488 -2.30 3.23 21.29
N ALA A 489 -1.49 4.22 20.90
CA ALA A 489 -0.89 4.29 19.58
C ALA A 489 0.02 3.07 19.31
N HIS A 490 0.82 2.64 20.29
CA HIS A 490 1.67 1.46 20.17
C HIS A 490 0.83 0.16 20.06
N ILE A 491 -0.22 -0.01 20.89
CA ILE A 491 -1.12 -1.17 20.80
C ILE A 491 -1.79 -1.24 19.43
N ARG A 492 -2.25 -0.12 18.90
CA ARG A 492 -2.81 -0.02 17.54
C ARG A 492 -1.79 -0.46 16.49
N THR A 493 -0.54 0.00 16.57
CA THR A 493 0.52 -0.42 15.66
C THR A 493 0.81 -1.92 15.74
N LEU A 494 0.84 -2.51 16.95
CA LEU A 494 1.00 -3.96 17.13
C LEU A 494 -0.14 -4.75 16.51
N LEU A 495 -1.39 -4.27 16.67
CA LEU A 495 -2.58 -4.89 16.05
C LEU A 495 -2.55 -4.80 14.52
N LEU A 496 -2.19 -3.64 13.98
CA LEU A 496 -2.04 -3.46 12.52
C LEU A 496 -0.93 -4.36 11.96
N THR A 497 0.20 -4.50 12.68
CA THR A 497 1.27 -5.43 12.32
C THR A 497 0.75 -6.88 12.26
N PHE A 498 -0.04 -7.29 13.26
CA PHE A 498 -0.64 -8.63 13.29
C PHE A 498 -1.61 -8.85 12.13
N PHE A 499 -2.50 -7.90 11.83
CA PHE A 499 -3.41 -8.03 10.70
C PHE A 499 -2.68 -8.03 9.37
N TYR A 500 -1.72 -7.16 9.19
CA TYR A 500 -0.93 -7.09 7.96
C TYR A 500 -0.16 -8.40 7.69
N ARG A 501 0.49 -8.97 8.71
CA ARG A 501 1.34 -10.17 8.56
C ARG A 501 0.55 -11.48 8.47
N TYR A 502 -0.57 -11.59 9.19
CA TYR A 502 -1.26 -12.87 9.38
C TYR A 502 -2.72 -12.91 8.95
N MET A 503 -3.33 -11.77 8.68
CA MET A 503 -4.73 -11.62 8.28
C MET A 503 -4.92 -10.51 7.23
N GLN A 504 -3.98 -10.36 6.29
CA GLN A 504 -3.98 -9.27 5.30
C GLN A 504 -5.31 -9.12 4.53
N PRO A 505 -6.04 -10.19 4.18
CA PRO A 505 -7.35 -10.04 3.53
C PRO A 505 -8.37 -9.25 4.33
N LEU A 506 -8.25 -9.15 5.67
CA LEU A 506 -9.13 -8.27 6.46
C LEU A 506 -8.93 -6.78 6.13
N ILE A 507 -7.70 -6.39 5.77
CA ILE A 507 -7.40 -5.01 5.38
C ILE A 507 -7.84 -4.79 3.93
N THR A 508 -7.45 -5.67 3.01
CA THR A 508 -7.74 -5.51 1.57
C THR A 508 -9.24 -5.56 1.25
N GLU A 509 -10.03 -6.29 2.05
CA GLU A 509 -11.49 -6.29 1.95
C GLU A 509 -12.18 -5.20 2.79
N GLY A 510 -11.40 -4.27 3.36
CA GLY A 510 -11.91 -3.12 4.10
C GLY A 510 -12.70 -3.49 5.36
N LYS A 511 -12.24 -4.50 6.10
CA LYS A 511 -12.90 -4.95 7.34
C LYS A 511 -12.35 -4.30 8.60
N VAL A 512 -11.18 -3.64 8.54
CA VAL A 512 -10.49 -3.06 9.69
C VAL A 512 -10.70 -1.56 9.76
N TYR A 513 -11.09 -1.07 10.95
CA TYR A 513 -11.36 0.34 11.21
C TYR A 513 -10.70 0.77 12.51
N ILE A 514 -10.43 2.07 12.63
CA ILE A 514 -9.94 2.73 13.85
C ILE A 514 -11.03 3.69 14.32
N ALA A 515 -11.51 3.49 15.56
CA ALA A 515 -12.46 4.42 16.18
C ALA A 515 -11.76 5.75 16.50
N GLN A 516 -12.47 6.84 16.28
CA GLN A 516 -12.01 8.20 16.59
C GLN A 516 -12.87 8.74 17.75
N PRO A 517 -12.49 8.54 19.02
CA PRO A 517 -13.16 9.19 20.13
C PRO A 517 -12.87 10.69 20.11
N PRO A 518 -13.75 11.53 20.70
CA PRO A 518 -13.48 12.97 20.82
C PRO A 518 -12.28 13.22 21.75
N LEU A 519 -11.49 14.24 21.40
CA LEU A 519 -10.36 14.67 22.22
C LEU A 519 -10.79 15.62 23.35
N TYR A 520 -11.83 16.44 23.11
CA TYR A 520 -12.33 17.40 24.08
C TYR A 520 -13.83 17.32 24.26
N ARG A 521 -14.28 17.58 25.50
CA ARG A 521 -15.66 17.92 25.85
C ARG A 521 -15.71 19.35 26.38
N VAL A 522 -16.53 20.19 25.77
CA VAL A 522 -16.80 21.57 26.22
C VAL A 522 -18.20 21.66 26.76
N GLU A 523 -18.34 22.11 28.01
CA GLU A 523 -19.65 22.34 28.65
C GLU A 523 -19.98 23.83 28.63
N LYS A 524 -21.08 24.20 27.96
CA LYS A 524 -21.65 25.56 27.99
C LYS A 524 -23.16 25.50 28.12
N ASN A 525 -23.71 26.23 29.05
CA ASN A 525 -25.17 26.30 29.32
C ASN A 525 -25.83 24.91 29.53
N LYS A 526 -25.14 23.98 30.17
CA LYS A 526 -25.57 22.57 30.35
C LYS A 526 -25.64 21.77 29.04
N GLN A 527 -25.13 22.28 27.97
CA GLN A 527 -24.97 21.59 26.70
C GLN A 527 -23.53 21.11 26.58
N HIS A 528 -23.32 19.89 26.08
CA HIS A 528 -22.01 19.29 25.84
C HIS A 528 -21.72 19.32 24.37
N TYR A 529 -20.52 19.81 24.02
CA TYR A 529 -19.96 19.79 22.67
C TYR A 529 -18.74 18.90 22.66
N TYR A 530 -18.64 18.03 21.66
CA TYR A 530 -17.51 17.13 21.50
C TYR A 530 -16.72 17.54 20.27
N VAL A 531 -15.40 17.67 20.40
CA VAL A 531 -14.49 18.04 19.31
C VAL A 531 -13.29 17.10 19.28
N TYR A 532 -12.74 16.90 18.09
CA TYR A 532 -11.84 15.80 17.80
C TYR A 532 -10.38 16.24 17.60
N ASN A 533 -10.12 17.55 17.45
CA ASN A 533 -8.79 18.15 17.35
C ASN A 533 -8.80 19.61 17.85
N ASP A 534 -7.60 20.21 17.92
CA ASP A 534 -7.43 21.58 18.42
C ASP A 534 -8.06 22.62 17.48
N ASP A 535 -8.00 22.43 16.17
CA ASP A 535 -8.61 23.34 15.19
C ASP A 535 -10.13 23.38 15.33
N GLN A 536 -10.77 22.23 15.54
CA GLN A 536 -12.20 22.17 15.81
C GLN A 536 -12.54 22.83 17.16
N LEU A 537 -11.65 22.75 18.15
CA LEU A 537 -11.84 23.44 19.42
C LEU A 537 -11.82 24.94 19.26
N GLU A 538 -10.88 25.48 18.51
CA GLU A 538 -10.81 26.91 18.19
C GLU A 538 -11.99 27.36 17.32
N ALA A 539 -12.39 26.57 16.33
CA ALA A 539 -13.58 26.84 15.52
C ALA A 539 -14.84 26.89 16.39
N LEU A 540 -15.00 25.94 17.32
CA LEU A 540 -16.11 25.93 18.28
C LEU A 540 -16.09 27.18 19.17
N TYR A 541 -14.92 27.61 19.67
CA TYR A 541 -14.81 28.85 20.46
C TYR A 541 -15.20 30.09 19.66
N ASN A 542 -14.90 30.13 18.37
CA ASN A 542 -15.32 31.23 17.49
C ASN A 542 -16.84 31.23 17.27
N GLU A 543 -17.48 30.06 17.19
CA GLU A 543 -18.92 29.91 16.98
C GLU A 543 -19.71 30.23 18.25
N ILE A 544 -19.40 29.57 19.35
CA ILE A 544 -20.19 29.69 20.59
C ILE A 544 -19.71 30.83 21.50
N GLY A 545 -18.53 31.41 21.25
CA GLY A 545 -17.86 32.39 22.10
C GLY A 545 -17.26 31.77 23.37
N ARG A 546 -16.12 32.27 23.80
CA ARG A 546 -15.40 31.76 25.00
C ARG A 546 -16.08 32.11 26.33
N THR A 547 -16.99 33.09 26.33
CA THR A 547 -17.69 33.54 27.56
C THR A 547 -18.80 32.57 27.96
N GLY A 548 -18.85 32.16 29.24
CA GLY A 548 -19.87 31.26 29.76
C GLY A 548 -19.59 29.76 29.59
N ILE A 549 -18.39 29.41 29.15
CA ILE A 549 -17.91 28.03 29.19
C ILE A 549 -17.66 27.67 30.64
N LYS A 550 -18.28 26.58 31.11
CA LYS A 550 -18.20 26.10 32.48
C LYS A 550 -17.00 25.16 32.68
N ASP A 551 -16.77 24.27 31.71
CA ASP A 551 -15.75 23.23 31.80
C ASP A 551 -15.24 22.86 30.38
N VAL A 552 -13.93 22.57 30.29
CA VAL A 552 -13.30 22.00 29.12
C VAL A 552 -12.46 20.82 29.59
N GLN A 553 -12.91 19.63 29.28
CA GLN A 553 -12.25 18.40 29.63
C GLN A 553 -11.52 17.84 28.41
N ARG A 554 -10.20 17.62 28.53
CA ARG A 554 -9.42 16.85 27.56
C ARG A 554 -9.41 15.39 28.00
N TYR A 555 -9.84 14.49 27.11
CA TYR A 555 -9.78 13.06 27.36
C TYR A 555 -8.39 12.52 27.01
N LYS A 556 -7.72 11.85 27.96
CA LYS A 556 -6.44 11.16 27.75
C LYS A 556 -6.64 9.68 27.44
N GLY A 557 -7.74 9.10 27.91
CA GLY A 557 -8.08 7.70 27.64
C GLY A 557 -9.58 7.45 27.69
N LEU A 558 -10.00 6.36 27.08
CA LEU A 558 -11.39 5.89 27.01
C LEU A 558 -11.99 5.60 28.39
N GLY A 559 -11.14 5.28 29.37
CA GLY A 559 -11.55 5.05 30.76
C GLY A 559 -12.03 6.31 31.49
N GLU A 560 -11.75 7.50 30.95
CA GLU A 560 -12.22 8.79 31.48
C GLU A 560 -13.63 9.16 30.97
N MET A 561 -14.14 8.45 29.98
CA MET A 561 -15.47 8.66 29.43
C MET A 561 -16.49 7.81 30.16
N ASP A 562 -17.59 8.44 30.54
CA ASP A 562 -18.78 7.71 31.01
C ASP A 562 -19.34 6.86 29.84
N PHE A 563 -20.02 5.76 30.18
CA PHE A 563 -20.57 4.85 29.18
C PHE A 563 -21.58 5.52 28.23
N ASP A 564 -22.32 6.54 28.67
CA ASP A 564 -23.24 7.30 27.81
C ASP A 564 -22.47 8.16 26.81
N GLN A 565 -21.39 8.83 27.27
CA GLN A 565 -20.51 9.61 26.40
C GLN A 565 -19.85 8.73 25.33
N LEU A 566 -19.31 7.58 25.76
CA LEU A 566 -18.67 6.61 24.84
C LEU A 566 -19.68 6.06 23.83
N ARG A 567 -20.94 5.78 24.28
CA ARG A 567 -22.01 5.36 23.38
C ARG A 567 -22.28 6.42 22.33
N ASP A 568 -22.59 7.64 22.76
CA ASP A 568 -23.13 8.69 21.90
C ASP A 568 -22.09 9.25 20.92
N THR A 569 -20.78 9.21 21.26
CA THR A 569 -19.70 9.78 20.42
C THR A 569 -18.93 8.75 19.60
N THR A 570 -18.78 7.51 20.10
CA THR A 570 -17.80 6.55 19.56
C THR A 570 -18.42 5.23 19.13
N MET A 571 -19.57 4.84 19.70
CA MET A 571 -20.16 3.53 19.43
C MET A 571 -21.50 3.58 18.69
N ASP A 572 -22.24 4.69 18.76
CA ASP A 572 -23.48 4.86 18.02
C ASP A 572 -23.16 4.94 16.51
N ILE A 573 -23.77 4.05 15.74
CA ILE A 573 -23.56 3.92 14.29
C ILE A 573 -23.91 5.20 13.50
N HIS A 574 -24.74 6.08 14.06
CA HIS A 574 -25.19 7.32 13.41
C HIS A 574 -24.29 8.52 13.68
N HIS A 575 -23.48 8.48 14.75
CA HIS A 575 -22.70 9.65 15.21
C HIS A 575 -21.20 9.40 15.28
N ARG A 576 -20.78 8.11 15.34
CA ARG A 576 -19.36 7.75 15.47
C ARG A 576 -18.56 8.06 14.22
N ILE A 577 -17.29 8.39 14.42
CA ILE A 577 -16.29 8.54 13.35
C ILE A 577 -15.39 7.32 13.34
N LEU A 578 -15.30 6.66 12.20
CA LEU A 578 -14.41 5.51 11.97
C LEU A 578 -13.45 5.82 10.81
N LYS A 579 -12.16 5.65 11.06
CA LYS A 579 -11.15 5.70 10.00
C LYS A 579 -10.92 4.31 9.45
N LYS A 580 -11.21 4.08 8.17
CA LYS A 580 -10.96 2.82 7.48
C LYS A 580 -9.45 2.61 7.33
N VAL A 581 -8.99 1.39 7.50
CA VAL A 581 -7.60 1.00 7.24
C VAL A 581 -7.51 0.41 5.84
N ASP A 582 -6.75 1.06 4.98
CA ASP A 582 -6.51 0.62 3.61
C ASP A 582 -5.04 0.28 3.38
N LEU A 583 -4.79 -0.68 2.51
CA LEU A 583 -3.46 -1.06 2.04
C LEU A 583 -3.23 -0.45 0.67
N VAL A 584 -2.74 0.78 0.64
CA VAL A 584 -2.49 1.52 -0.61
C VAL A 584 -1.26 0.96 -1.34
N ASP A 585 -0.20 0.63 -0.59
CA ASP A 585 1.05 0.09 -1.11
C ASP A 585 1.61 -1.00 -0.19
N ALA A 586 1.66 -2.24 -0.70
CA ALA A 586 2.12 -3.39 0.07
C ALA A 586 3.66 -3.37 0.29
N VAL A 587 4.41 -2.82 -0.66
CA VAL A 587 5.88 -2.71 -0.59
C VAL A 587 6.28 -1.72 0.50
N GLU A 588 5.66 -0.54 0.51
CA GLU A 588 5.89 0.47 1.53
C GLU A 588 5.45 0.00 2.92
N ALA A 589 4.29 -0.67 3.00
CA ALA A 589 3.82 -1.23 4.26
C ALA A 589 4.81 -2.25 4.82
N ASP A 590 5.37 -3.15 3.99
CA ASP A 590 6.40 -4.09 4.42
C ASP A 590 7.66 -3.37 4.93
N GLU A 591 8.12 -2.34 4.23
CA GLU A 591 9.27 -1.53 4.64
C GLU A 591 9.01 -0.86 6.00
N ILE A 592 7.86 -0.19 6.15
CA ILE A 592 7.51 0.52 7.39
C ILE A 592 7.36 -0.44 8.56
N PHE A 593 6.64 -1.56 8.41
CA PHE A 593 6.49 -2.54 9.49
C PHE A 593 7.84 -3.18 9.85
N SER A 594 8.67 -3.55 8.87
CA SER A 594 10.00 -4.10 9.12
C SER A 594 10.93 -3.11 9.81
N MET A 595 10.87 -1.83 9.43
CA MET A 595 11.68 -0.77 10.02
C MET A 595 11.24 -0.41 11.44
N LEU A 596 9.93 -0.18 11.65
CA LEU A 596 9.41 0.28 12.94
C LEU A 596 9.30 -0.85 13.97
N MET A 597 8.93 -2.05 13.53
CA MET A 597 8.61 -3.19 14.40
C MET A 597 9.68 -4.28 14.38
N GLY A 598 10.64 -4.24 13.46
CA GLY A 598 11.74 -5.18 13.33
C GLY A 598 12.81 -5.07 14.43
N ASP A 599 13.80 -5.97 14.38
CA ASP A 599 14.84 -6.08 15.42
C ASP A 599 15.88 -4.97 15.37
N LYS A 600 16.25 -4.47 14.19
CA LYS A 600 17.24 -3.41 14.02
C LYS A 600 16.76 -2.08 14.61
N VAL A 601 17.62 -1.45 15.44
CA VAL A 601 17.30 -0.19 16.11
C VAL A 601 17.68 1.02 15.26
N GLU A 602 18.78 0.94 14.50
CA GLU A 602 19.31 2.05 13.71
C GLU A 602 18.32 2.59 12.68
N PRO A 603 17.69 1.76 11.83
CA PRO A 603 16.73 2.27 10.84
C PRO A 603 15.55 3.01 11.48
N ARG A 604 15.07 2.52 12.64
CA ARG A 604 13.99 3.16 13.41
C ARG A 604 14.43 4.50 14.00
N ARG A 605 15.63 4.56 14.57
CA ARG A 605 16.18 5.80 15.09
C ARG A 605 16.35 6.84 13.99
N ASP A 606 16.90 6.44 12.84
CA ASP A 606 17.11 7.33 11.71
C ASP A 606 15.77 7.86 11.18
N PHE A 607 14.76 7.01 11.06
CA PHE A 607 13.40 7.41 10.69
C PHE A 607 12.82 8.45 11.67
N ILE A 608 12.93 8.22 12.98
CA ILE A 608 12.44 9.15 14.00
C ILE A 608 13.19 10.49 13.88
N THR A 609 14.50 10.46 13.67
CA THR A 609 15.30 11.68 13.56
C THR A 609 14.97 12.48 12.30
N GLU A 610 14.80 11.81 11.17
CA GLU A 610 14.45 12.44 9.88
C GLU A 610 13.05 13.05 9.91
N ASN A 611 12.11 12.45 10.64
CA ASN A 611 10.70 12.89 10.70
C ASN A 611 10.35 13.72 11.95
N ALA A 612 11.30 13.96 12.86
CA ALA A 612 11.05 14.70 14.10
C ALA A 612 10.49 16.12 13.88
N GLN A 613 10.85 16.76 12.77
CA GLN A 613 10.37 18.09 12.41
C GLN A 613 8.88 18.16 12.01
N TYR A 614 8.26 17.00 11.72
CA TYR A 614 6.85 16.90 11.32
C TYR A 614 5.93 16.49 12.48
N VAL A 615 6.48 16.33 13.68
CA VAL A 615 5.69 15.96 14.86
C VAL A 615 5.01 17.20 15.42
N GLU A 616 3.70 17.29 15.29
CA GLU A 616 2.91 18.45 15.71
C GLU A 616 2.36 18.33 17.14
N ASN A 617 2.10 17.12 17.64
CA ASN A 617 1.47 16.88 18.94
C ASN A 617 2.39 16.04 19.85
N LEU A 618 3.33 16.70 20.52
CA LEU A 618 4.09 16.08 21.60
C LEU A 618 3.27 16.21 22.91
N ASP A 619 2.91 15.07 23.49
CA ASP A 619 2.27 15.02 24.80
C ASP A 619 3.35 15.18 25.88
N PHE A 620 3.52 16.42 26.38
CA PHE A 620 4.41 16.76 27.49
C PHE A 620 3.64 16.75 28.81
#